data_444db1b6acfbd4c90d63f43da8d4108c
#
_entry.id   444db1b6acfbd4c90d63f43da8d4108c
#
_cell.length_a   1.000
_cell.length_b   1.000
_cell.length_c   1.000
_cell.angle_alpha   90.00
_cell.angle_beta   90.00
_cell.angle_gamma   90.00
#
_symmetry.space_group_name_H-M   'P 1'
#
loop_
_entity.id
_entity.type
_entity.pdbx_description
1 polymer ?
#
loop_
_entity_poly.entity_id
_entity_poly.type
_entity_poly.pdbx_seq_one_letter_code
_entity_poly.pdbx_strand_id
1 'polypeptide(L)'
;MADKILEIRNLKKQFSTGFLLNIDYLYTNRNDIFTLIGPNGSGKSTLIYLINLLLSADSGSIVFDGEDILDKKNNQKKIREKMAVVFQEPILFNTSVYNNLLLGLRLRNIEFSEYKDNFNFLIEKLKLKNLLSRSPKTLSGGEQQKVCLARALLLNPKILLFDEPLANIDQETREEFRGDFFEILKQKGTTTFYITHDRNEAMIISDFVGVIENGTIEQIGPKEEVFRRPVNEKVAKFVGIETLISGIVNNMQNSVIEISVDGSNFIYAVGESIKGKRVMAAIRPEDVIIIAKSEETTSLSTLNIFKGKIKEIKDTGLFKKLEIDCGFSLAAYITDASINRLGLKIGSEIFAAVKASAIHVF
;
A
#
# COMPACT_ATOMS: atom_id res chain seq x y z
N MET A 1 20.53 7.46 -14.23
CA MET A 1 19.12 7.06 -14.50
C MET A 1 18.84 5.84 -13.64
N ALA A 2 17.69 5.77 -12.97
CA ALA A 2 17.32 4.58 -12.20
C ALA A 2 17.28 3.35 -13.13
N ASP A 3 17.85 2.22 -12.69
CA ASP A 3 17.91 0.98 -13.46
C ASP A 3 16.57 0.25 -13.39
N LYS A 4 15.68 0.53 -14.34
CA LYS A 4 14.35 -0.09 -14.40
C LYS A 4 14.46 -1.55 -14.81
N ILE A 5 13.89 -2.44 -14.01
CA ILE A 5 13.78 -3.87 -14.35
C ILE A 5 12.45 -4.20 -15.03
N LEU A 6 11.38 -3.49 -14.65
CA LEU A 6 10.04 -3.64 -15.23
C LEU A 6 9.54 -2.26 -15.66
N GLU A 7 9.04 -2.17 -16.89
CA GLU A 7 8.43 -0.95 -17.40
C GLU A 7 7.21 -1.32 -18.25
N ILE A 8 6.07 -0.69 -17.95
CA ILE A 8 4.78 -0.91 -18.61
C ILE A 8 4.37 0.39 -19.27
N ARG A 9 3.95 0.33 -20.55
CA ARG A 9 3.53 1.49 -21.34
C ARG A 9 2.25 1.20 -22.11
N ASN A 10 1.24 2.06 -21.94
CA ASN A 10 -0.04 2.03 -22.66
C ASN A 10 -0.69 0.63 -22.71
N LEU A 11 -0.53 -0.12 -21.58
CA LEU A 11 -1.02 -1.49 -21.47
C LEU A 11 -2.53 -1.51 -21.31
N LYS A 12 -3.22 -2.26 -22.19
CA LYS A 12 -4.68 -2.41 -22.10
C LYS A 12 -5.09 -3.86 -22.11
N LYS A 13 -6.12 -4.14 -21.28
CA LYS A 13 -6.82 -5.42 -21.27
C LYS A 13 -8.31 -5.19 -21.05
N GLN A 14 -9.12 -5.50 -22.05
CA GLN A 14 -10.57 -5.45 -21.99
C GLN A 14 -11.12 -6.85 -21.66
N PHE A 15 -12.10 -6.91 -20.78
CA PHE A 15 -12.84 -8.12 -20.45
C PHE A 15 -14.28 -8.05 -20.97
N SER A 16 -14.86 -9.21 -21.23
CA SER A 16 -16.27 -9.33 -21.68
C SER A 16 -17.27 -8.79 -20.66
N THR A 17 -16.86 -8.71 -19.38
CA THR A 17 -17.65 -8.11 -18.29
C THR A 17 -17.76 -6.59 -18.36
N GLY A 18 -17.08 -5.95 -19.31
CA GLY A 18 -16.97 -4.49 -19.45
C GLY A 18 -15.79 -3.88 -18.69
N PHE A 19 -15.09 -4.62 -17.82
CA PHE A 19 -13.91 -4.10 -17.13
C PHE A 19 -12.76 -3.85 -18.11
N LEU A 20 -12.12 -2.68 -18.01
CA LEU A 20 -10.92 -2.29 -18.76
C LEU A 20 -9.78 -1.99 -17.81
N LEU A 21 -8.69 -2.74 -17.90
CA LEU A 21 -7.41 -2.34 -17.35
C LEU A 21 -6.70 -1.44 -18.36
N ASN A 22 -6.36 -0.22 -17.96
CA ASN A 22 -5.65 0.76 -18.78
C ASN A 22 -4.52 1.40 -17.96
N ILE A 23 -3.30 0.97 -18.20
CA ILE A 23 -2.10 1.45 -17.50
C ILE A 23 -1.27 2.26 -18.50
N ASP A 24 -1.30 3.57 -18.37
CA ASP A 24 -0.56 4.46 -19.26
C ASP A 24 0.94 4.31 -19.04
N TYR A 25 1.36 4.31 -17.76
CA TYR A 25 2.74 4.13 -17.39
C TYR A 25 2.90 3.57 -15.97
N LEU A 26 3.82 2.59 -15.82
CA LEU A 26 4.25 2.05 -14.53
C LEU A 26 5.67 1.51 -14.67
N TYR A 27 6.49 1.66 -13.63
CA TYR A 27 7.83 1.07 -13.61
C TYR A 27 8.22 0.60 -12.21
N THR A 28 9.19 -0.32 -12.18
CA THR A 28 9.86 -0.80 -10.96
C THR A 28 11.36 -0.80 -11.21
N ASN A 29 12.14 -0.20 -10.32
CA ASN A 29 13.59 -0.25 -10.42
C ASN A 29 14.14 -1.55 -9.84
N ARG A 30 15.39 -1.88 -10.18
CA ARG A 30 16.07 -3.03 -9.56
C ARG A 30 16.24 -2.79 -8.07
N ASN A 31 16.05 -3.87 -7.32
CA ASN A 31 16.18 -3.94 -5.86
C ASN A 31 15.14 -3.12 -5.07
N ASP A 32 14.22 -2.42 -5.76
CA ASP A 32 13.11 -1.75 -5.09
C ASP A 32 11.95 -2.71 -4.80
N ILE A 33 11.23 -2.42 -3.74
CA ILE A 33 9.93 -3.00 -3.44
C ILE A 33 8.86 -2.02 -3.90
N PHE A 34 8.25 -2.30 -5.06
CA PHE A 34 7.10 -1.56 -5.57
C PHE A 34 5.81 -2.21 -5.07
N THR A 35 4.96 -1.46 -4.40
CA THR A 35 3.66 -1.96 -3.95
C THR A 35 2.52 -1.30 -4.69
N LEU A 36 1.64 -2.13 -5.28
CA LEU A 36 0.40 -1.68 -5.90
C LEU A 36 -0.76 -1.86 -4.93
N ILE A 37 -1.39 -0.75 -4.56
CA ILE A 37 -2.52 -0.72 -3.63
C ILE A 37 -3.78 -0.22 -4.35
N GLY A 38 -4.94 -0.66 -3.87
CA GLY A 38 -6.23 -0.25 -4.43
C GLY A 38 -7.37 -1.15 -3.96
N PRO A 39 -8.64 -0.75 -4.21
CA PRO A 39 -9.80 -1.54 -3.80
C PRO A 39 -9.87 -2.89 -4.52
N ASN A 40 -10.69 -3.80 -4.00
CA ASN A 40 -10.96 -5.08 -4.65
C ASN A 40 -11.61 -4.83 -6.02
N GLY A 41 -11.22 -5.63 -7.02
CA GLY A 41 -11.70 -5.47 -8.39
C GLY A 41 -11.05 -4.35 -9.21
N SER A 42 -10.07 -3.62 -8.67
CA SER A 42 -9.39 -2.53 -9.39
C SER A 42 -8.43 -3.00 -10.49
N GLY A 43 -8.15 -4.32 -10.60
CA GLY A 43 -7.29 -4.88 -11.65
C GLY A 43 -5.88 -5.28 -11.19
N LYS A 44 -5.59 -5.26 -9.89
CA LYS A 44 -4.26 -5.60 -9.34
C LYS A 44 -3.77 -6.99 -9.76
N SER A 45 -4.54 -8.04 -9.47
CA SER A 45 -4.18 -9.42 -9.84
C SER A 45 -4.10 -9.61 -11.35
N THR A 46 -4.98 -8.93 -12.11
CA THR A 46 -4.93 -8.91 -13.57
C THR A 46 -3.58 -8.42 -14.07
N LEU A 47 -3.05 -7.37 -13.45
CA LEU A 47 -1.75 -6.84 -13.83
C LEU A 47 -0.61 -7.84 -13.58
N ILE A 48 -0.61 -8.55 -12.43
CA ILE A 48 0.35 -9.64 -12.18
C ILE A 48 0.24 -10.75 -13.25
N TYR A 49 -0.97 -11.14 -13.64
CA TYR A 49 -1.16 -12.18 -14.65
C TYR A 49 -0.64 -11.74 -16.02
N LEU A 50 -0.76 -10.47 -16.37
CA LEU A 50 -0.17 -9.91 -17.60
C LEU A 50 1.36 -9.87 -17.53
N ILE A 51 1.94 -9.41 -16.41
CA ILE A 51 3.39 -9.36 -16.20
C ILE A 51 3.99 -10.76 -16.26
N ASN A 52 3.34 -11.76 -15.65
CA ASN A 52 3.81 -13.15 -15.64
C ASN A 52 3.42 -13.95 -16.88
N LEU A 53 2.83 -13.30 -17.91
CA LEU A 53 2.42 -13.95 -19.17
C LEU A 53 1.42 -15.11 -18.96
N LEU A 54 0.59 -15.04 -17.92
CA LEU A 54 -0.55 -15.94 -17.69
C LEU A 54 -1.82 -15.44 -18.41
N LEU A 55 -1.84 -14.16 -18.76
CA LEU A 55 -2.90 -13.50 -19.50
C LEU A 55 -2.28 -12.69 -20.63
N SER A 56 -2.95 -12.63 -21.78
CA SER A 56 -2.51 -11.84 -22.93
C SER A 56 -3.08 -10.42 -22.86
N ALA A 57 -2.24 -9.41 -23.07
CA ALA A 57 -2.67 -8.04 -23.25
C ALA A 57 -3.33 -7.84 -24.62
N ASP A 58 -4.21 -6.84 -24.74
CA ASP A 58 -4.84 -6.47 -26.00
C ASP A 58 -3.99 -5.45 -26.76
N SER A 59 -3.28 -4.57 -26.01
CA SER A 59 -2.32 -3.60 -26.58
C SER A 59 -1.33 -3.10 -25.52
N GLY A 60 -0.33 -2.35 -25.95
CA GLY A 60 0.72 -1.80 -25.11
C GLY A 60 1.97 -2.66 -25.10
N SER A 61 2.90 -2.33 -24.19
CA SER A 61 4.17 -3.07 -24.03
C SER A 61 4.50 -3.29 -22.55
N ILE A 62 5.18 -4.41 -22.28
CA ILE A 62 5.78 -4.73 -20.99
C ILE A 62 7.24 -5.06 -21.24
N VAL A 63 8.13 -4.19 -20.82
CA VAL A 63 9.57 -4.40 -20.90
C VAL A 63 10.04 -4.94 -19.55
N PHE A 64 10.63 -6.15 -19.56
CA PHE A 64 11.22 -6.79 -18.39
C PHE A 64 12.66 -7.16 -18.66
N ASP A 65 13.59 -6.72 -17.82
CA ASP A 65 15.03 -6.98 -17.93
C ASP A 65 15.58 -6.58 -19.31
N GLY A 66 15.05 -5.48 -19.89
CA GLY A 66 15.42 -4.94 -21.20
C GLY A 66 14.73 -5.58 -22.40
N GLU A 67 13.88 -6.59 -22.22
CA GLU A 67 13.18 -7.30 -23.30
C GLU A 67 11.67 -6.98 -23.25
N ASP A 68 11.04 -6.66 -24.39
CA ASP A 68 9.57 -6.59 -24.47
C ASP A 68 9.00 -8.02 -24.42
N ILE A 69 8.37 -8.35 -23.30
CA ILE A 69 7.87 -9.70 -23.04
C ILE A 69 6.59 -10.04 -23.80
N LEU A 70 5.92 -9.04 -24.39
CA LEU A 70 4.73 -9.25 -25.21
C LEU A 70 5.10 -9.54 -26.67
N ASP A 71 6.35 -9.30 -27.12
CA ASP A 71 6.79 -9.68 -28.45
C ASP A 71 6.84 -11.22 -28.56
N LYS A 72 6.02 -11.75 -29.50
CA LYS A 72 5.91 -13.20 -29.77
C LYS A 72 7.22 -13.86 -30.23
N LYS A 73 8.22 -13.07 -30.64
CA LYS A 73 9.56 -13.58 -31.00
C LYS A 73 10.36 -13.97 -29.76
N ASN A 74 10.06 -13.44 -28.61
CA ASN A 74 10.77 -13.71 -27.38
C ASN A 74 10.37 -15.06 -26.76
N ASN A 75 11.33 -15.74 -26.15
CA ASN A 75 11.09 -17.02 -25.50
C ASN A 75 10.42 -16.81 -24.13
N GLN A 76 9.08 -16.84 -24.11
CA GLN A 76 8.28 -16.64 -22.91
C GLN A 76 8.65 -17.60 -21.75
N LYS A 77 9.13 -18.83 -22.06
CA LYS A 77 9.59 -19.75 -21.02
C LYS A 77 10.82 -19.19 -20.31
N LYS A 78 11.84 -18.75 -21.06
CA LYS A 78 13.05 -18.14 -20.47
C LYS A 78 12.76 -16.87 -19.69
N ILE A 79 11.78 -16.08 -20.15
CA ILE A 79 11.33 -14.88 -19.43
C ILE A 79 10.70 -15.27 -18.08
N ARG A 80 9.76 -16.23 -18.08
CA ARG A 80 9.13 -16.71 -16.83
C ARG A 80 10.11 -17.36 -15.86
N GLU A 81 11.18 -17.97 -16.35
CA GLU A 81 12.25 -18.53 -15.51
C GLU A 81 12.99 -17.46 -14.69
N LYS A 82 12.98 -16.19 -15.15
CA LYS A 82 13.56 -15.05 -14.42
C LYS A 82 12.60 -14.47 -13.36
N MET A 83 11.34 -14.91 -13.32
CA MET A 83 10.29 -14.43 -12.43
C MET A 83 9.84 -15.51 -11.46
N ALA A 84 9.34 -15.12 -10.30
CA ALA A 84 8.58 -16.02 -9.43
C ALA A 84 7.32 -15.31 -8.92
N VAL A 85 6.22 -16.08 -8.79
CA VAL A 85 4.92 -15.56 -8.33
C VAL A 85 4.50 -16.31 -7.08
N VAL A 86 4.00 -15.57 -6.10
CA VAL A 86 3.29 -16.10 -4.94
C VAL A 86 1.87 -15.54 -4.98
N PHE A 87 0.92 -16.44 -5.13
CA PHE A 87 -0.50 -16.11 -5.20
C PHE A 87 -1.13 -15.98 -3.83
N GLN A 88 -2.28 -15.34 -3.77
CA GLN A 88 -3.08 -15.18 -2.55
C GLN A 88 -3.44 -16.53 -1.93
N GLU A 89 -3.86 -17.51 -2.74
CA GLU A 89 -4.07 -18.88 -2.30
C GLU A 89 -2.77 -19.69 -2.44
N PRO A 90 -2.30 -20.35 -1.37
CA PRO A 90 -1.10 -21.19 -1.45
C PRO A 90 -1.33 -22.39 -2.37
N ILE A 91 -0.57 -22.45 -3.48
CA ILE A 91 -0.63 -23.57 -4.42
C ILE A 91 0.55 -24.50 -4.17
N LEU A 92 0.29 -25.64 -3.54
CA LEU A 92 1.28 -26.68 -3.24
C LEU A 92 0.89 -28.00 -3.89
N PHE A 93 1.89 -28.74 -4.38
CA PHE A 93 1.70 -30.06 -4.95
C PHE A 93 1.53 -31.11 -3.86
N ASN A 94 0.77 -32.16 -4.12
CA ASN A 94 0.50 -33.26 -3.18
C ASN A 94 1.72 -34.17 -2.99
N THR A 95 2.78 -33.61 -2.44
CA THR A 95 4.05 -34.26 -2.11
C THR A 95 4.62 -33.60 -0.84
N SER A 96 5.77 -34.06 -0.33
CA SER A 96 6.35 -33.43 0.86
C SER A 96 6.71 -31.94 0.66
N VAL A 97 6.79 -31.16 1.74
CA VAL A 97 7.29 -29.78 1.72
C VAL A 97 8.67 -29.72 1.05
N TYR A 98 9.59 -30.63 1.41
CA TYR A 98 10.91 -30.72 0.78
C TYR A 98 10.83 -30.81 -0.76
N ASN A 99 9.99 -31.72 -1.26
CA ASN A 99 9.80 -31.86 -2.70
C ASN A 99 9.16 -30.65 -3.37
N ASN A 100 8.21 -29.96 -2.67
CA ASN A 100 7.64 -28.72 -3.14
C ASN A 100 8.71 -27.62 -3.30
N LEU A 101 9.61 -27.50 -2.33
CA LEU A 101 10.70 -26.51 -2.38
C LEU A 101 11.64 -26.76 -3.56
N LEU A 102 12.02 -28.03 -3.80
CA LEU A 102 12.97 -28.38 -4.87
C LEU A 102 12.35 -28.48 -6.25
N LEU A 103 11.03 -28.39 -6.38
CA LEU A 103 10.34 -28.59 -7.65
C LEU A 103 10.86 -27.67 -8.75
N GLY A 104 11.04 -26.38 -8.44
CA GLY A 104 11.53 -25.41 -9.42
C GLY A 104 12.94 -25.69 -9.91
N LEU A 105 13.82 -26.16 -9.04
CA LEU A 105 15.19 -26.57 -9.43
C LEU A 105 15.14 -27.79 -10.36
N ARG A 106 14.34 -28.81 -10.01
CA ARG A 106 14.18 -30.01 -10.84
C ARG A 106 13.62 -29.72 -12.22
N LEU A 107 12.59 -28.87 -12.33
CA LEU A 107 11.99 -28.48 -13.61
C LEU A 107 12.95 -27.70 -14.51
N ARG A 108 13.96 -27.05 -13.93
CA ARG A 108 15.00 -26.30 -14.64
C ARG A 108 16.28 -27.10 -14.85
N ASN A 109 16.33 -28.35 -14.38
CA ASN A 109 17.54 -29.21 -14.38
C ASN A 109 18.74 -28.54 -13.70
N ILE A 110 18.48 -27.89 -12.56
CA ILE A 110 19.52 -27.21 -11.75
C ILE A 110 19.92 -28.12 -10.61
N GLU A 111 21.23 -28.27 -10.39
CA GLU A 111 21.78 -29.06 -9.31
C GLU A 111 21.50 -28.42 -7.94
N PHE A 112 21.01 -29.20 -6.99
CA PHE A 112 20.70 -28.71 -5.63
C PHE A 112 21.91 -28.12 -4.91
N SER A 113 23.11 -28.66 -5.19
CA SER A 113 24.38 -28.19 -4.61
C SER A 113 24.58 -26.68 -4.78
N GLU A 114 24.19 -26.12 -5.91
CA GLU A 114 24.30 -24.69 -6.20
C GLU A 114 23.39 -23.81 -5.32
N TYR A 115 22.31 -24.40 -4.80
CA TYR A 115 21.28 -23.69 -4.03
C TYR A 115 21.22 -24.10 -2.56
N LYS A 116 22.13 -24.95 -2.10
CA LYS A 116 22.12 -25.54 -0.76
C LYS A 116 22.16 -24.46 0.34
N ASP A 117 23.01 -23.45 0.18
CA ASP A 117 23.13 -22.38 1.17
C ASP A 117 21.88 -21.52 1.24
N ASN A 118 21.31 -21.17 0.07
CA ASN A 118 20.03 -20.45 -0.02
C ASN A 118 18.88 -21.28 0.57
N PHE A 119 18.86 -22.58 0.32
CA PHE A 119 17.88 -23.49 0.92
C PHE A 119 17.97 -23.48 2.44
N ASN A 120 19.17 -23.69 2.99
CA ASN A 120 19.39 -23.70 4.44
C ASN A 120 19.00 -22.37 5.09
N PHE A 121 19.37 -21.24 4.48
CA PHE A 121 18.99 -19.90 4.92
C PHE A 121 17.45 -19.76 4.99
N LEU A 122 16.73 -20.14 3.93
CA LEU A 122 15.27 -20.01 3.88
C LEU A 122 14.57 -20.95 4.87
N ILE A 123 15.08 -22.18 5.04
CA ILE A 123 14.55 -23.16 6.00
C ILE A 123 14.68 -22.63 7.44
N GLU A 124 15.79 -22.01 7.77
CA GLU A 124 16.03 -21.43 9.08
C GLU A 124 15.15 -20.20 9.31
N LYS A 125 15.22 -19.21 8.42
CA LYS A 125 14.51 -17.94 8.55
C LYS A 125 12.97 -18.10 8.57
N LEU A 126 12.43 -19.03 7.78
CA LEU A 126 10.99 -19.30 7.72
C LEU A 126 10.54 -20.42 8.68
N LYS A 127 11.47 -20.94 9.54
CA LYS A 127 11.19 -21.97 10.55
C LYS A 127 10.57 -23.25 9.94
N LEU A 128 11.03 -23.67 8.74
CA LEU A 128 10.44 -24.79 7.98
C LEU A 128 11.07 -26.17 8.31
N LYS A 129 12.11 -26.24 9.14
CA LYS A 129 12.89 -27.47 9.38
C LYS A 129 12.02 -28.67 9.76
N ASN A 130 11.09 -28.48 10.69
CA ASN A 130 10.22 -29.55 11.19
C ASN A 130 9.04 -29.89 10.25
N LEU A 131 8.90 -29.13 9.16
CA LEU A 131 7.82 -29.29 8.18
C LEU A 131 8.27 -30.02 6.92
N LEU A 132 9.58 -30.20 6.70
CA LEU A 132 10.15 -30.70 5.43
C LEU A 132 9.57 -32.05 4.98
N SER A 133 9.32 -32.97 5.91
CA SER A 133 8.75 -34.28 5.59
C SER A 133 7.22 -34.33 5.52
N ARG A 134 6.54 -33.26 5.97
CA ARG A 134 5.08 -33.22 6.07
C ARG A 134 4.42 -33.02 4.71
N SER A 135 3.17 -33.49 4.61
CA SER A 135 2.30 -33.19 3.47
C SER A 135 1.71 -31.79 3.60
N PRO A 136 1.58 -31.01 2.52
CA PRO A 136 0.92 -29.70 2.55
C PRO A 136 -0.49 -29.72 3.14
N LYS A 137 -1.22 -30.82 3.00
CA LYS A 137 -2.57 -30.97 3.56
C LYS A 137 -2.63 -30.94 5.10
N THR A 138 -1.50 -31.14 5.76
CA THR A 138 -1.38 -31.13 7.23
C THR A 138 -0.83 -29.82 7.78
N LEU A 139 -0.59 -28.83 6.90
CA LEU A 139 -0.06 -27.52 7.24
C LEU A 139 -1.19 -26.52 7.48
N SER A 140 -0.98 -25.58 8.40
CA SER A 140 -1.83 -24.38 8.50
C SER A 140 -1.70 -23.49 7.27
N GLY A 141 -2.62 -22.56 7.04
CA GLY A 141 -2.56 -21.61 5.92
C GLY A 141 -1.25 -20.78 5.93
N GLY A 142 -0.83 -20.30 7.09
CA GLY A 142 0.43 -19.57 7.25
C GLY A 142 1.67 -20.44 6.95
N GLU A 143 1.69 -21.72 7.39
CA GLU A 143 2.77 -22.64 7.06
C GLU A 143 2.83 -22.92 5.54
N GLN A 144 1.68 -23.09 4.89
CA GLN A 144 1.61 -23.27 3.44
C GLN A 144 2.16 -22.05 2.71
N GLN A 145 1.82 -20.85 3.17
CA GLN A 145 2.31 -19.59 2.57
C GLN A 145 3.82 -19.42 2.75
N LYS A 146 4.37 -19.79 3.92
CA LYS A 146 5.83 -19.84 4.16
C LYS A 146 6.53 -20.78 3.16
N VAL A 147 5.95 -21.94 2.87
CA VAL A 147 6.48 -22.88 1.88
C VAL A 147 6.42 -22.31 0.47
N CYS A 148 5.32 -21.65 0.07
CA CYS A 148 5.20 -20.97 -1.24
C CYS A 148 6.25 -19.88 -1.39
N LEU A 149 6.47 -19.08 -0.36
CA LEU A 149 7.48 -18.03 -0.32
C LEU A 149 8.90 -18.63 -0.45
N ALA A 150 9.23 -19.63 0.37
CA ALA A 150 10.53 -20.29 0.30
C ALA A 150 10.81 -20.87 -1.08
N ARG A 151 9.81 -21.51 -1.69
CA ARG A 151 9.90 -22.07 -3.07
C ARG A 151 10.18 -20.98 -4.10
N ALA A 152 9.52 -19.82 -3.98
CA ALA A 152 9.72 -18.69 -4.90
C ALA A 152 11.12 -18.07 -4.74
N LEU A 153 11.56 -17.86 -3.50
CA LEU A 153 12.86 -17.26 -3.17
C LEU A 153 14.04 -18.19 -3.44
N LEU A 154 13.82 -19.51 -3.38
CA LEU A 154 14.89 -20.49 -3.62
C LEU A 154 15.51 -20.35 -5.01
N LEU A 155 14.73 -19.96 -6.00
CA LEU A 155 15.15 -19.83 -7.39
C LEU A 155 15.94 -18.55 -7.71
N ASN A 156 16.16 -17.66 -6.73
CA ASN A 156 16.82 -16.35 -6.90
C ASN A 156 16.26 -15.60 -8.15
N PRO A 157 14.95 -15.35 -8.23
CA PRO A 157 14.36 -14.70 -9.39
C PRO A 157 14.83 -13.23 -9.50
N LYS A 158 14.83 -12.67 -10.72
CA LYS A 158 15.12 -11.25 -10.93
C LYS A 158 14.00 -10.34 -10.43
N ILE A 159 12.76 -10.86 -10.40
CA ILE A 159 11.61 -10.17 -9.82
C ILE A 159 10.69 -11.18 -9.11
N LEU A 160 10.24 -10.79 -7.93
CA LEU A 160 9.19 -11.49 -7.18
C LEU A 160 7.86 -10.75 -7.37
N LEU A 161 6.82 -11.49 -7.71
CA LEU A 161 5.46 -10.97 -7.87
C LEU A 161 4.60 -11.55 -6.75
N PHE A 162 3.98 -10.71 -5.95
CA PHE A 162 3.12 -11.10 -4.84
C PHE A 162 1.70 -10.61 -5.04
N ASP A 163 0.74 -11.52 -5.06
CA ASP A 163 -0.68 -11.21 -5.13
C ASP A 163 -1.33 -11.46 -3.77
N GLU A 164 -1.42 -10.42 -2.94
CA GLU A 164 -2.00 -10.44 -1.59
C GLU A 164 -1.51 -11.62 -0.71
N PRO A 165 -0.19 -11.82 -0.54
CA PRO A 165 0.36 -13.06 0.01
C PRO A 165 0.04 -13.29 1.49
N LEU A 166 -0.47 -12.27 2.22
CA LEU A 166 -0.81 -12.37 3.64
C LEU A 166 -2.32 -12.37 3.92
N ALA A 167 -3.17 -12.27 2.89
CA ALA A 167 -4.61 -12.08 3.06
C ALA A 167 -5.30 -13.27 3.78
N ASN A 168 -4.84 -14.50 3.53
CA ASN A 168 -5.47 -15.73 4.05
C ASN A 168 -4.81 -16.26 5.33
N ILE A 169 -4.03 -15.43 6.02
CA ILE A 169 -3.38 -15.78 7.29
C ILE A 169 -4.16 -15.09 8.42
N ASP A 170 -4.40 -15.81 9.52
CA ASP A 170 -5.00 -15.23 10.72
C ASP A 170 -4.15 -14.08 11.27
N GLN A 171 -4.74 -13.17 12.02
CA GLN A 171 -4.09 -11.92 12.42
C GLN A 171 -2.82 -12.15 13.25
N GLU A 172 -2.82 -13.07 14.20
CA GLU A 172 -1.68 -13.33 15.08
C GLU A 172 -0.49 -13.89 14.29
N THR A 173 -0.74 -14.94 13.50
CA THR A 173 0.26 -15.55 12.61
C THR A 173 0.75 -14.58 11.54
N ARG A 174 -0.12 -13.67 11.05
CA ARG A 174 0.20 -12.67 10.04
C ARG A 174 1.24 -11.66 10.56
N GLU A 175 1.10 -11.18 11.79
CA GLU A 175 2.03 -10.21 12.37
C GLU A 175 3.44 -10.81 12.54
N GLU A 176 3.54 -12.05 13.07
CA GLU A 176 4.81 -12.75 13.20
C GLU A 176 5.44 -13.00 11.82
N PHE A 177 4.67 -13.55 10.90
CA PHE A 177 5.15 -13.88 9.56
C PHE A 177 5.56 -12.64 8.77
N ARG A 178 4.82 -11.53 8.90
CA ARG A 178 5.12 -10.27 8.22
C ARG A 178 6.51 -9.75 8.55
N GLY A 179 6.92 -9.79 9.82
CA GLY A 179 8.26 -9.38 10.26
C GLY A 179 9.36 -10.20 9.60
N ASP A 180 9.31 -11.52 9.73
CA ASP A 180 10.27 -12.46 9.13
C ASP A 180 10.32 -12.32 7.61
N PHE A 181 9.16 -12.20 6.97
CA PHE A 181 9.01 -12.06 5.53
C PHE A 181 9.64 -10.78 4.98
N PHE A 182 9.33 -9.62 5.58
CA PHE A 182 9.84 -8.34 5.12
C PHE A 182 11.36 -8.22 5.35
N GLU A 183 11.87 -8.80 6.43
CA GLU A 183 13.31 -8.88 6.67
C GLU A 183 14.01 -9.68 5.58
N ILE A 184 13.48 -10.84 5.20
CA ILE A 184 14.04 -11.67 4.12
C ILE A 184 14.08 -10.92 2.80
N LEU A 185 13.01 -10.23 2.41
CA LEU A 185 12.97 -9.48 1.15
C LEU A 185 14.03 -8.37 1.12
N LYS A 186 14.18 -7.62 2.22
CA LYS A 186 15.18 -6.56 2.35
C LYS A 186 16.61 -7.11 2.34
N GLN A 187 16.87 -8.18 3.09
CA GLN A 187 18.21 -8.80 3.13
C GLN A 187 18.65 -9.35 1.78
N LYS A 188 17.73 -9.92 1.01
CA LYS A 188 18.03 -10.45 -0.33
C LYS A 188 18.16 -9.37 -1.40
N GLY A 189 17.62 -8.17 -1.17
CA GLY A 189 17.59 -7.10 -2.17
C GLY A 189 16.90 -7.51 -3.47
N THR A 190 15.96 -8.48 -3.42
CA THR A 190 15.28 -8.96 -4.61
C THR A 190 14.21 -7.94 -5.02
N THR A 191 14.24 -7.53 -6.28
CA THR A 191 13.18 -6.65 -6.81
C THR A 191 11.82 -7.30 -6.59
N THR A 192 10.90 -6.54 -6.07
CA THR A 192 9.60 -7.07 -5.67
C THR A 192 8.47 -6.19 -6.21
N PHE A 193 7.49 -6.83 -6.84
CA PHE A 193 6.21 -6.23 -7.19
C PHE A 193 5.14 -6.84 -6.27
N TYR A 194 4.68 -6.05 -5.31
CA TYR A 194 3.81 -6.50 -4.23
C TYR A 194 2.40 -5.93 -4.39
N ILE A 195 1.39 -6.76 -4.31
CA ILE A 195 -0.01 -6.33 -4.28
C ILE A 195 -0.58 -6.55 -2.90
N THR A 196 -1.22 -5.52 -2.36
CA THR A 196 -2.00 -5.61 -1.14
C THR A 196 -3.14 -4.58 -1.13
N HIS A 197 -4.17 -4.84 -0.35
CA HIS A 197 -5.17 -3.85 0.03
C HIS A 197 -4.89 -3.26 1.42
N ASP A 198 -3.89 -3.78 2.15
CA ASP A 198 -3.49 -3.30 3.47
C ASP A 198 -2.49 -2.13 3.34
N ARG A 199 -2.94 -0.95 3.80
CA ARG A 199 -2.14 0.27 3.81
C ARG A 199 -0.92 0.17 4.73
N ASN A 200 -1.05 -0.55 5.85
CA ASN A 200 0.05 -0.72 6.81
C ASN A 200 1.16 -1.59 6.21
N GLU A 201 0.79 -2.65 5.49
CA GLU A 201 1.78 -3.44 4.75
C GLU A 201 2.54 -2.56 3.75
N ALA A 202 1.81 -1.81 2.91
CA ALA A 202 2.42 -0.93 1.92
C ALA A 202 3.33 0.13 2.58
N MET A 203 2.90 0.74 3.70
CA MET A 203 3.70 1.74 4.42
C MET A 203 5.01 1.16 4.96
N ILE A 204 4.99 -0.08 5.44
CA ILE A 204 6.15 -0.71 6.09
C ILE A 204 7.16 -1.21 5.05
N ILE A 205 6.68 -1.92 4.01
CA ILE A 205 7.57 -2.67 3.12
C ILE A 205 8.08 -1.86 1.94
N SER A 206 7.26 -0.94 1.39
CA SER A 206 7.51 -0.35 0.07
C SER A 206 8.64 0.67 0.06
N ASP A 207 9.31 0.78 -1.07
CA ASP A 207 10.10 1.94 -1.48
C ASP A 207 9.23 2.87 -2.35
N PHE A 208 8.48 2.29 -3.29
CA PHE A 208 7.52 2.99 -4.14
C PHE A 208 6.12 2.39 -4.02
N VAL A 209 5.12 3.25 -4.15
CA VAL A 209 3.71 2.86 -4.10
C VAL A 209 2.98 3.37 -5.34
N GLY A 210 2.17 2.49 -5.94
CA GLY A 210 1.18 2.84 -6.95
C GLY A 210 -0.23 2.66 -6.39
N VAL A 211 -1.11 3.63 -6.63
CA VAL A 211 -2.55 3.51 -6.31
C VAL A 211 -3.30 3.26 -7.59
N ILE A 212 -4.04 2.15 -7.64
CA ILE A 212 -4.88 1.77 -8.79
C ILE A 212 -6.35 1.78 -8.39
N GLU A 213 -7.19 2.38 -9.23
CA GLU A 213 -8.64 2.36 -9.09
C GLU A 213 -9.30 2.21 -10.46
N ASN A 214 -10.33 1.35 -10.53
CA ASN A 214 -11.12 1.12 -11.77
C ASN A 214 -10.24 0.84 -13.01
N GLY A 215 -9.14 0.11 -12.85
CA GLY A 215 -8.24 -0.28 -13.95
C GLY A 215 -7.24 0.78 -14.36
N THR A 216 -7.17 1.93 -13.68
CA THR A 216 -6.23 3.02 -13.98
C THR A 216 -5.33 3.33 -12.80
N ILE A 217 -4.09 3.73 -13.08
CA ILE A 217 -3.17 4.21 -12.04
C ILE A 217 -3.51 5.67 -11.74
N GLU A 218 -3.87 5.95 -10.48
CA GLU A 218 -4.20 7.29 -10.02
C GLU A 218 -2.96 8.07 -9.56
N GLN A 219 -2.00 7.38 -8.94
CA GLN A 219 -0.74 7.98 -8.48
C GLN A 219 0.35 6.92 -8.37
N ILE A 220 1.59 7.29 -8.69
CA ILE A 220 2.82 6.51 -8.41
C ILE A 220 3.87 7.46 -7.83
N GLY A 221 4.59 7.00 -6.81
CA GLY A 221 5.70 7.76 -6.23
C GLY A 221 6.36 7.03 -5.05
N PRO A 222 7.37 7.65 -4.44
CA PRO A 222 7.89 7.23 -3.15
C PRO A 222 6.74 7.10 -2.13
N LYS A 223 6.80 6.11 -1.27
CA LYS A 223 5.68 5.84 -0.34
C LYS A 223 5.31 7.06 0.51
N GLU A 224 6.30 7.79 1.01
CA GLU A 224 6.07 8.99 1.83
C GLU A 224 5.29 10.06 1.05
N GLU A 225 5.56 10.20 -0.25
CA GLU A 225 4.87 11.15 -1.11
C GLU A 225 3.42 10.72 -1.35
N VAL A 226 3.20 9.47 -1.77
CA VAL A 226 1.84 8.95 -2.06
C VAL A 226 0.95 9.00 -0.83
N PHE A 227 1.48 8.60 0.33
CA PHE A 227 0.71 8.62 1.57
C PHE A 227 0.47 10.03 2.11
N ARG A 228 1.45 10.95 2.02
CA ARG A 228 1.34 12.29 2.60
C ARG A 228 0.78 13.34 1.66
N ARG A 229 0.94 13.15 0.33
CA ARG A 229 0.56 14.11 -0.71
C ARG A 229 -0.26 13.44 -1.81
N PRO A 230 -1.49 12.98 -1.49
CA PRO A 230 -2.38 12.40 -2.48
C PRO A 230 -2.74 13.47 -3.53
N VAL A 231 -2.75 13.05 -4.81
CA VAL A 231 -3.01 13.97 -5.91
C VAL A 231 -4.49 14.23 -6.17
N ASN A 232 -5.37 13.42 -5.60
CA ASN A 232 -6.81 13.55 -5.74
C ASN A 232 -7.57 12.91 -4.57
N GLU A 233 -8.89 13.11 -4.53
CA GLU A 233 -9.79 12.62 -3.49
C GLU A 233 -9.78 11.08 -3.37
N LYS A 234 -9.68 10.36 -4.49
CA LYS A 234 -9.66 8.90 -4.49
C LYS A 234 -8.44 8.36 -3.76
N VAL A 235 -7.25 8.86 -4.14
CA VAL A 235 -6.00 8.50 -3.45
C VAL A 235 -6.06 8.90 -1.98
N ALA A 236 -6.52 10.11 -1.67
CA ALA A 236 -6.63 10.60 -0.29
C ALA A 236 -7.48 9.66 0.58
N LYS A 237 -8.68 9.29 0.10
CA LYS A 237 -9.55 8.32 0.79
C LYS A 237 -8.89 6.96 0.95
N PHE A 238 -8.24 6.49 -0.12
CA PHE A 238 -7.59 5.18 -0.09
C PHE A 238 -6.42 5.15 0.90
N VAL A 239 -5.60 6.20 1.00
CA VAL A 239 -4.48 6.25 1.97
C VAL A 239 -4.92 6.63 3.40
N GLY A 240 -6.23 6.76 3.66
CA GLY A 240 -6.80 6.90 4.99
C GLY A 240 -6.99 8.34 5.45
N ILE A 241 -7.00 9.30 4.55
CA ILE A 241 -7.43 10.66 4.89
C ILE A 241 -8.95 10.68 4.94
N GLU A 242 -9.49 10.98 6.12
CA GLU A 242 -10.93 10.91 6.37
C GLU A 242 -11.61 12.27 6.25
N THR A 243 -10.89 13.34 6.52
CA THR A 243 -11.41 14.70 6.42
C THR A 243 -10.94 15.34 5.12
N LEU A 244 -11.89 15.55 4.21
CA LEU A 244 -11.69 16.20 2.91
C LEU A 244 -12.67 17.37 2.82
N ILE A 245 -12.15 18.59 2.72
CA ILE A 245 -12.95 19.80 2.75
C ILE A 245 -12.72 20.58 1.47
N SER A 246 -13.77 20.75 0.66
CA SER A 246 -13.71 21.60 -0.53
C SER A 246 -13.81 23.06 -0.16
N GLY A 247 -12.95 23.89 -0.74
CA GLY A 247 -12.99 25.33 -0.52
C GLY A 247 -12.43 26.11 -1.70
N ILE A 248 -12.45 27.43 -1.58
CA ILE A 248 -11.91 28.35 -2.59
C ILE A 248 -10.76 29.13 -1.97
N VAL A 249 -9.64 29.21 -2.65
CA VAL A 249 -8.49 30.00 -2.23
C VAL A 249 -8.87 31.49 -2.21
N ASN A 250 -8.92 32.05 -1.01
CA ASN A 250 -9.25 33.46 -0.78
C ASN A 250 -8.01 34.35 -0.87
N ASN A 251 -6.91 33.92 -0.26
CA ASN A 251 -5.66 34.67 -0.20
C ASN A 251 -4.46 33.71 -0.13
N MET A 252 -3.26 34.24 -0.43
CA MET A 252 -1.98 33.54 -0.19
C MET A 252 -0.95 34.57 0.26
N GLN A 253 -0.31 34.30 1.40
CA GLN A 253 0.74 35.14 1.94
C GLN A 253 1.81 34.29 2.63
N ASN A 254 3.09 34.54 2.33
CA ASN A 254 4.23 33.82 2.92
C ASN A 254 4.11 32.29 2.86
N SER A 255 3.73 31.77 1.67
CA SER A 255 3.48 30.33 1.43
C SER A 255 2.34 29.72 2.28
N VAL A 256 1.49 30.54 2.92
CA VAL A 256 0.27 30.11 3.58
C VAL A 256 -0.91 30.45 2.69
N ILE A 257 -1.71 29.44 2.40
CA ILE A 257 -2.94 29.56 1.61
C ILE A 257 -4.11 29.68 2.60
N GLU A 258 -4.95 30.70 2.43
CA GLU A 258 -6.22 30.85 3.11
C GLU A 258 -7.33 30.31 2.22
N ILE A 259 -8.03 29.30 2.68
CA ILE A 259 -9.10 28.60 1.96
C ILE A 259 -10.42 28.90 2.65
N SER A 260 -11.36 29.54 1.95
CA SER A 260 -12.73 29.73 2.40
C SER A 260 -13.57 28.49 2.12
N VAL A 261 -14.20 27.95 3.17
CA VAL A 261 -15.04 26.74 3.09
C VAL A 261 -16.49 27.10 2.73
N ASP A 262 -17.09 28.07 3.47
CA ASP A 262 -18.49 28.45 3.36
C ASP A 262 -18.71 29.99 3.47
N GLY A 263 -17.65 30.76 3.34
CA GLY A 263 -17.65 32.21 3.51
C GLY A 263 -17.44 32.68 4.96
N SER A 264 -17.62 31.80 5.95
CA SER A 264 -17.40 32.12 7.39
C SER A 264 -16.26 31.30 8.01
N ASN A 265 -16.03 30.12 7.52
CA ASN A 265 -14.96 29.24 7.98
C ASN A 265 -13.75 29.27 7.02
N PHE A 266 -12.56 29.43 7.60
CA PHE A 266 -11.29 29.47 6.87
C PHE A 266 -10.36 28.36 7.34
N ILE A 267 -9.62 27.78 6.36
CA ILE A 267 -8.58 26.80 6.60
C ILE A 267 -7.26 27.38 6.06
N TYR A 268 -6.22 27.33 6.87
CA TYR A 268 -4.88 27.76 6.52
C TYR A 268 -3.98 26.55 6.26
N ALA A 269 -3.38 26.47 5.08
CA ALA A 269 -2.48 25.40 4.70
C ALA A 269 -1.17 25.96 4.14
N VAL A 270 -0.08 25.20 4.25
CA VAL A 270 1.20 25.56 3.62
C VAL A 270 1.24 25.02 2.21
N GLY A 271 1.52 25.88 1.23
CA GLY A 271 1.62 25.49 -0.18
C GLY A 271 1.55 26.69 -1.12
N GLU A 272 1.38 26.41 -2.40
CA GLU A 272 1.20 27.39 -3.44
C GLU A 272 -0.12 27.15 -4.18
N SER A 273 -0.87 28.22 -4.41
CA SER A 273 -2.11 28.14 -5.18
C SER A 273 -2.50 29.51 -5.70
N ILE A 274 -3.50 29.57 -6.57
CA ILE A 274 -3.97 30.80 -7.20
C ILE A 274 -5.29 31.21 -6.55
N LYS A 275 -5.42 32.49 -6.19
CA LYS A 275 -6.68 33.06 -5.67
C LYS A 275 -7.86 32.74 -6.58
N GLY A 276 -8.97 32.31 -6.00
CA GLY A 276 -10.18 31.90 -6.70
C GLY A 276 -10.18 30.45 -7.17
N LYS A 277 -9.05 29.71 -7.07
CA LYS A 277 -9.01 28.29 -7.40
C LYS A 277 -9.79 27.48 -6.38
N ARG A 278 -10.62 26.54 -6.86
CA ARG A 278 -11.24 25.54 -6.00
C ARG A 278 -10.21 24.45 -5.68
N VAL A 279 -10.10 24.11 -4.43
CA VAL A 279 -9.14 23.15 -3.88
C VAL A 279 -9.80 22.22 -2.89
N MET A 280 -9.12 21.11 -2.59
CA MET A 280 -9.49 20.20 -1.53
C MET A 280 -8.43 20.26 -0.42
N ALA A 281 -8.85 20.60 0.80
CA ALA A 281 -8.02 20.52 2.00
C ALA A 281 -8.19 19.14 2.64
N ALA A 282 -7.09 18.41 2.78
CA ALA A 282 -7.03 17.07 3.32
C ALA A 282 -6.38 17.09 4.71
N ILE A 283 -7.09 16.62 5.72
CA ILE A 283 -6.65 16.60 7.11
C ILE A 283 -6.66 15.18 7.64
N ARG A 284 -5.55 14.75 8.25
CA ARG A 284 -5.43 13.43 8.86
C ARG A 284 -5.96 13.46 10.28
N PRO A 285 -6.70 12.41 10.71
CA PRO A 285 -7.23 12.36 12.08
C PRO A 285 -6.16 12.41 13.17
N GLU A 286 -4.96 11.86 12.89
CA GLU A 286 -3.81 11.86 13.80
C GLU A 286 -3.14 13.24 13.97
N ASP A 287 -3.37 14.16 13.03
CA ASP A 287 -2.82 15.53 13.08
C ASP A 287 -3.73 16.51 13.81
N VAL A 288 -4.90 16.07 14.25
CA VAL A 288 -5.88 16.90 14.97
C VAL A 288 -5.65 16.82 16.48
N ILE A 289 -5.41 17.97 17.10
CA ILE A 289 -5.24 18.11 18.56
C ILE A 289 -6.57 18.56 19.16
N ILE A 290 -7.05 17.86 20.19
CA ILE A 290 -8.29 18.20 20.91
C ILE A 290 -7.97 19.03 22.15
N ILE A 291 -8.69 20.12 22.32
CA ILE A 291 -8.55 21.10 23.42
C ILE A 291 -9.93 21.27 24.07
N ALA A 292 -10.00 21.03 25.38
CA ALA A 292 -11.26 21.05 26.09
C ALA A 292 -11.68 22.47 26.56
N LYS A 293 -10.70 23.39 26.73
CA LYS A 293 -10.94 24.74 27.25
C LYS A 293 -10.42 25.83 26.32
N SER A 294 -11.16 26.93 26.16
CA SER A 294 -10.80 28.03 25.27
C SER A 294 -9.50 28.75 25.70
N GLU A 295 -9.22 28.83 26.98
CA GLU A 295 -8.02 29.48 27.52
C GLU A 295 -6.72 28.81 27.06
N GLU A 296 -6.75 27.53 26.77
CA GLU A 296 -5.60 26.75 26.26
C GLU A 296 -5.29 27.03 24.78
N THR A 297 -6.21 27.67 24.05
CA THR A 297 -6.03 27.95 22.63
C THR A 297 -5.07 29.10 22.33
N THR A 298 -4.94 30.05 23.26
CA THR A 298 -4.15 31.28 23.06
C THR A 298 -2.65 31.07 23.04
N SER A 299 -2.16 29.93 23.53
CA SER A 299 -0.72 29.58 23.58
C SER A 299 -0.26 28.73 22.42
N LEU A 300 -1.13 28.38 21.46
CA LEU A 300 -0.80 27.50 20.35
C LEU A 300 -0.24 28.28 19.15
N SER A 301 0.76 27.70 18.50
CA SER A 301 1.37 28.26 17.29
C SER A 301 0.64 27.83 15.99
N THR A 302 -0.62 27.39 16.11
CA THR A 302 -1.40 26.96 14.93
C THR A 302 -2.38 28.04 14.49
N LEU A 303 -2.59 28.15 13.18
CA LEU A 303 -3.58 29.06 12.58
C LEU A 303 -4.98 28.45 12.53
N ASN A 304 -5.07 27.10 12.50
CA ASN A 304 -6.35 26.40 12.41
C ASN A 304 -6.81 25.98 13.80
N ILE A 305 -7.79 26.68 14.34
CA ILE A 305 -8.48 26.34 15.58
C ILE A 305 -9.98 26.41 15.30
N PHE A 306 -10.63 25.27 15.33
CA PHE A 306 -12.06 25.14 15.02
C PHE A 306 -12.84 24.83 16.29
N LYS A 307 -13.81 25.69 16.64
CA LYS A 307 -14.79 25.35 17.68
C LYS A 307 -15.73 24.30 17.10
N GLY A 308 -15.96 23.21 17.83
CA GLY A 308 -16.80 22.13 17.36
C GLY A 308 -17.48 21.36 18.46
N LYS A 309 -18.41 20.49 18.08
CA LYS A 309 -19.16 19.62 18.98
C LYS A 309 -18.93 18.15 18.58
N ILE A 310 -18.59 17.30 19.55
CA ILE A 310 -18.43 15.86 19.33
C ILE A 310 -19.78 15.25 18.98
N LYS A 311 -19.92 14.72 17.76
CA LYS A 311 -21.11 14.01 17.29
C LYS A 311 -21.07 12.50 17.61
N GLU A 312 -19.89 11.90 17.48
CA GLU A 312 -19.72 10.47 17.63
C GLU A 312 -18.34 10.16 18.22
N ILE A 313 -18.27 9.05 18.98
CA ILE A 313 -17.02 8.45 19.47
C ILE A 313 -17.06 6.98 19.11
N LYS A 314 -16.18 6.56 18.18
CA LYS A 314 -16.05 5.14 17.74
C LYS A 314 -14.80 4.51 18.31
N ASP A 315 -14.92 3.27 18.77
CA ASP A 315 -13.77 2.46 19.15
C ASP A 315 -13.10 1.88 17.88
N THR A 316 -11.79 2.12 17.74
CA THR A 316 -10.99 1.55 16.64
C THR A 316 -9.91 0.60 17.17
N GLY A 317 -9.97 0.21 18.44
CA GLY A 317 -9.01 -0.64 19.14
C GLY A 317 -7.95 0.17 19.89
N LEU A 318 -6.88 0.58 19.23
CA LEU A 318 -5.80 1.35 19.88
C LEU A 318 -6.16 2.81 20.17
N PHE A 319 -7.08 3.37 19.40
CA PHE A 319 -7.54 4.75 19.51
C PHE A 319 -9.05 4.81 19.51
N LYS A 320 -9.59 5.93 20.00
CA LYS A 320 -10.97 6.31 19.73
C LYS A 320 -10.98 7.33 18.61
N LYS A 321 -11.89 7.15 17.66
CA LYS A 321 -12.16 8.11 16.60
C LYS A 321 -13.27 9.03 17.03
N LEU A 322 -12.99 10.32 17.06
CA LEU A 322 -14.00 11.36 17.24
C LEU A 322 -14.49 11.85 15.88
N GLU A 323 -15.79 12.02 15.74
CA GLU A 323 -16.39 12.79 14.66
C GLU A 323 -16.91 14.11 15.23
N ILE A 324 -16.38 15.23 14.73
CA ILE A 324 -16.57 16.56 15.29
C ILE A 324 -17.25 17.44 14.23
N ASP A 325 -18.31 18.10 14.60
CA ASP A 325 -18.96 19.13 13.79
C ASP A 325 -18.36 20.50 14.10
N CYS A 326 -17.59 21.01 13.15
CA CYS A 326 -16.97 22.34 13.19
C CYS A 326 -17.63 23.32 12.19
N GLY A 327 -18.88 23.06 11.75
CA GLY A 327 -19.46 23.64 10.54
C GLY A 327 -19.13 22.80 9.29
N PHE A 328 -18.15 21.91 9.43
CA PHE A 328 -17.80 20.81 8.55
C PHE A 328 -17.41 19.60 9.41
N SER A 329 -17.48 18.40 8.84
CA SER A 329 -17.09 17.19 9.58
C SER A 329 -15.56 17.08 9.66
N LEU A 330 -15.04 16.91 10.88
CA LEU A 330 -13.62 16.75 11.19
C LEU A 330 -13.42 15.47 12.00
N ALA A 331 -12.59 14.55 11.49
CA ALA A 331 -12.19 13.35 12.22
C ALA A 331 -10.93 13.60 13.05
N ALA A 332 -10.87 13.02 14.25
CA ALA A 332 -9.67 13.06 15.11
C ALA A 332 -9.46 11.72 15.81
N TYR A 333 -8.19 11.31 15.99
CA TYR A 333 -7.84 10.17 16.83
C TYR A 333 -7.40 10.64 18.20
N ILE A 334 -7.87 9.94 19.24
CA ILE A 334 -7.56 10.23 20.63
C ILE A 334 -7.46 8.92 21.43
N THR A 335 -6.64 8.91 22.48
CA THR A 335 -6.53 7.75 23.38
C THR A 335 -7.65 7.74 24.42
N ASP A 336 -8.02 6.57 24.95
CA ASP A 336 -8.94 6.47 26.10
C ASP A 336 -8.50 7.29 27.31
N ALA A 337 -7.21 7.29 27.60
CA ALA A 337 -6.64 8.08 28.67
C ALA A 337 -6.90 9.58 28.49
N SER A 338 -6.81 10.09 27.26
CA SER A 338 -7.07 11.50 26.96
C SER A 338 -8.56 11.82 27.01
N ILE A 339 -9.46 10.93 26.55
CA ILE A 339 -10.92 11.10 26.70
C ILE A 339 -11.28 11.26 28.17
N ASN A 340 -10.79 10.34 29.00
CA ASN A 340 -11.07 10.35 30.44
C ASN A 340 -10.50 11.62 31.13
N ARG A 341 -9.24 11.97 30.81
CA ARG A 341 -8.57 13.16 31.34
C ARG A 341 -9.31 14.46 31.01
N LEU A 342 -9.79 14.58 29.77
CA LEU A 342 -10.49 15.77 29.29
C LEU A 342 -12.01 15.74 29.55
N GLY A 343 -12.53 14.62 30.07
CA GLY A 343 -13.97 14.45 30.37
C GLY A 343 -14.86 14.48 29.12
N LEU A 344 -14.34 14.01 27.98
CA LEU A 344 -15.04 14.12 26.70
C LEU A 344 -16.17 13.10 26.58
N LYS A 345 -17.30 13.55 26.04
CA LYS A 345 -18.47 12.74 25.73
C LYS A 345 -19.16 13.26 24.46
N ILE A 346 -20.04 12.45 23.91
CA ILE A 346 -20.91 12.89 22.81
C ILE A 346 -21.67 14.14 23.26
N GLY A 347 -21.64 15.18 22.44
CA GLY A 347 -22.23 16.48 22.72
C GLY A 347 -21.28 17.48 23.40
N SER A 348 -20.06 17.10 23.81
CA SER A 348 -19.09 18.03 24.37
C SER A 348 -18.69 19.09 23.34
N GLU A 349 -18.68 20.35 23.75
CA GLU A 349 -18.05 21.45 23.00
C GLU A 349 -16.53 21.38 23.23
N ILE A 350 -15.77 21.50 22.16
CA ILE A 350 -14.29 21.42 22.16
C ILE A 350 -13.72 22.40 21.13
N PHE A 351 -12.42 22.56 21.17
CA PHE A 351 -11.63 23.13 20.08
C PHE A 351 -10.75 22.05 19.46
N ALA A 352 -10.72 22.04 18.13
CA ALA A 352 -9.84 21.17 17.35
C ALA A 352 -8.76 22.04 16.69
N ALA A 353 -7.50 21.73 16.93
CA ALA A 353 -6.37 22.49 16.40
C ALA A 353 -5.57 21.64 15.42
N VAL A 354 -5.18 22.23 14.27
CA VAL A 354 -4.39 21.57 13.22
C VAL A 354 -3.32 22.52 12.71
N LYS A 355 -2.08 22.08 12.61
CA LYS A 355 -1.02 22.90 12.01
C LYS A 355 -1.26 23.10 10.52
N ALA A 356 -1.03 24.32 10.00
CA ALA A 356 -1.14 24.61 8.57
C ALA A 356 -0.23 23.71 7.72
N SER A 357 0.93 23.31 8.24
CA SER A 357 1.87 22.39 7.56
C SER A 357 1.41 20.92 7.53
N ALA A 358 0.41 20.54 8.32
CA ALA A 358 -0.17 19.20 8.33
C ALA A 358 -1.34 19.05 7.36
N ILE A 359 -1.85 20.17 6.82
CA ILE A 359 -2.94 20.17 5.85
C ILE A 359 -2.37 20.09 4.44
N HIS A 360 -2.73 19.03 3.73
CA HIS A 360 -2.39 18.89 2.31
C HIS A 360 -3.50 19.47 1.43
N VAL A 361 -3.11 20.15 0.35
CA VAL A 361 -4.04 20.81 -0.60
C VAL A 361 -3.77 20.34 -2.02
N PHE A 362 -4.83 19.90 -2.72
CA PHE A 362 -4.77 19.48 -4.12
C PHE A 362 -5.97 19.98 -4.95
#